data_96130fb02f6d1c5a7825db223d75fe97
#
_entry.id   96130fb02f6d1c5a7825db223d75fe97
#
_cell.length_a   1.000
_cell.length_b   1.000
_cell.length_c   1.000
_cell.angle_alpha   90.00
_cell.angle_beta   90.00
_cell.angle_gamma   90.00
#
_symmetry.space_group_name_H-M   'P 1'
#
loop_
_entity.id
_entity.type
_entity.pdbx_description
1 polymer ?
#
loop_
_entity_poly.entity_id
_entity_poly.type
_entity_poly.pdbx_seq_one_letter_code
_entity_poly.pdbx_strand_id
1 'polypeptide(L)'
;ARSVANSPLFLLTTWAVYPFIKLLHELGHALVIRRFGGDARMVGVSLFLLMPVPWVDARDVSSFTRRGQRFLVSAAGIMIELALAALALLVWLAAEPGLIRDAALAVMLVAAVSTVLFNGNPLLRYDGYFMLCDAIDLPNLGPRSAQYWLYLAERHLLRQPIAAPSTAPGEGKWLLLYGPMSLAYRVFILVALIYWAAGVSFTFALATGLLLWWSMFIQPGRQLLLQYLRRARAPGLRRRARRAAVVGLVLVGLLVFALPLPHRVVADAVVWLPDQARVRPGVDGFVETVLVADGMRVEPGQPLIQLHDPQRLAEREQMAARLTQVQGRLYANLGRDHEVTARLVEEIRGLEADLADRDARIEHLTVRAEVAGRLVLPWAADLPGRHVGRGEVVAYVLPDGDARVRAVVDQADIGQTLAGLRGVEVW
;
A
#
# COMPACT_ATOMS: atom_id res chain seq x y z
N ALA A 1 -6.68 -3.51 7.94
CA ALA A 1 -7.49 -3.40 6.72
C ALA A 1 -6.75 -3.90 5.47
N ARG A 2 -5.47 -3.55 5.24
CA ARG A 2 -4.71 -3.99 4.05
C ARG A 2 -4.48 -5.51 3.99
N SER A 3 -4.27 -6.18 5.14
CA SER A 3 -4.07 -7.63 5.20
C SER A 3 -5.35 -8.42 4.86
N VAL A 4 -6.53 -7.90 5.19
CA VAL A 4 -7.82 -8.55 4.91
C VAL A 4 -8.17 -8.44 3.43
N ALA A 5 -7.96 -7.28 2.80
CA ALA A 5 -8.30 -7.05 1.40
C ALA A 5 -7.50 -7.94 0.41
N ASN A 6 -6.34 -8.43 0.81
CA ASN A 6 -5.49 -9.31 -0.01
C ASN A 6 -5.68 -10.81 0.33
N SER A 7 -6.57 -11.15 1.25
CA SER A 7 -6.83 -12.55 1.57
C SER A 7 -7.61 -13.24 0.44
N PRO A 8 -7.28 -14.49 0.05
CA PRO A 8 -8.02 -15.23 -0.97
C PRO A 8 -9.51 -15.38 -0.64
N LEU A 9 -9.83 -15.49 0.64
CA LEU A 9 -11.21 -15.59 1.12
C LEU A 9 -12.00 -14.30 0.88
N PHE A 10 -11.38 -13.12 1.11
CA PHE A 10 -12.01 -11.83 0.84
C PHE A 10 -12.25 -11.62 -0.65
N LEU A 11 -11.30 -12.00 -1.51
CA LEU A 11 -11.46 -11.95 -2.96
C LEU A 11 -12.61 -12.85 -3.44
N LEU A 12 -12.70 -14.06 -2.90
CA LEU A 12 -13.78 -15.00 -3.21
C LEU A 12 -15.14 -14.46 -2.74
N THR A 13 -15.20 -13.88 -1.54
CA THR A 13 -16.41 -13.23 -1.01
C THR A 13 -16.84 -12.05 -1.88
N THR A 14 -15.90 -11.22 -2.30
CA THR A 14 -16.14 -10.09 -3.21
C THR A 14 -16.69 -10.57 -4.56
N TRP A 15 -16.09 -11.62 -5.11
CA TRP A 15 -16.54 -12.24 -6.36
C TRP A 15 -17.97 -12.82 -6.24
N ALA A 16 -18.29 -13.48 -5.14
CA ALA A 16 -19.62 -14.04 -4.90
C ALA A 16 -20.69 -12.97 -4.66
N VAL A 17 -20.36 -11.91 -3.92
CA VAL A 17 -21.30 -10.82 -3.58
C VAL A 17 -21.64 -9.94 -4.78
N TYR A 18 -20.73 -9.74 -5.71
CA TYR A 18 -20.89 -8.85 -6.87
C TYR A 18 -22.16 -9.15 -7.71
N PRO A 19 -22.46 -10.40 -8.13
CA PRO A 19 -23.65 -10.70 -8.92
C PRO A 19 -24.94 -10.39 -8.17
N PHE A 20 -24.98 -10.57 -6.85
CA PHE A 20 -26.17 -10.25 -6.03
C PHE A 20 -26.41 -8.76 -5.96
N ILE A 21 -25.36 -7.96 -5.77
CA ILE A 21 -25.48 -6.49 -5.79
C ILE A 21 -25.99 -6.04 -7.15
N LYS A 22 -25.43 -6.57 -8.25
CA LYS A 22 -25.86 -6.24 -9.61
C LYS A 22 -27.28 -6.71 -9.90
N LEU A 23 -27.71 -7.85 -9.37
CA LEU A 23 -29.09 -8.30 -9.48
C LEU A 23 -30.06 -7.31 -8.82
N LEU A 24 -29.77 -6.87 -7.60
CA LEU A 24 -30.59 -5.89 -6.89
C LEU A 24 -30.59 -4.53 -7.60
N HIS A 25 -29.48 -4.11 -8.16
CA HIS A 25 -29.35 -2.93 -9.00
C HIS A 25 -30.29 -2.98 -10.22
N GLU A 26 -30.25 -4.08 -10.97
CA GLU A 26 -31.10 -4.29 -12.15
C GLU A 26 -32.60 -4.40 -11.78
N LEU A 27 -32.92 -5.06 -10.65
CA LEU A 27 -34.27 -5.08 -10.11
C LEU A 27 -34.77 -3.67 -9.78
N GLY A 28 -33.89 -2.77 -9.33
CA GLY A 28 -34.23 -1.36 -9.12
C GLY A 28 -34.72 -0.68 -10.37
N HIS A 29 -34.02 -0.84 -11.47
CA HIS A 29 -34.46 -0.32 -12.77
C HIS A 29 -35.82 -0.90 -13.16
N ALA A 30 -36.00 -2.23 -13.08
CA ALA A 30 -37.23 -2.90 -13.42
C ALA A 30 -38.43 -2.43 -12.59
N LEU A 31 -38.26 -2.24 -11.27
CA LEU A 31 -39.31 -1.77 -10.37
C LEU A 31 -39.77 -0.36 -10.71
N VAL A 32 -38.81 0.56 -10.98
CA VAL A 32 -39.15 1.95 -11.34
C VAL A 32 -39.78 2.04 -12.73
N ILE A 33 -39.31 1.24 -13.71
CA ILE A 33 -39.98 1.12 -15.03
C ILE A 33 -41.44 0.69 -14.85
N ARG A 34 -41.68 -0.38 -14.10
CA ARG A 34 -43.04 -0.86 -13.83
C ARG A 34 -43.91 0.15 -13.07
N ARG A 35 -43.32 0.87 -12.12
CA ARG A 35 -44.00 1.94 -11.36
C ARG A 35 -44.55 3.05 -12.27
N PHE A 36 -43.88 3.32 -13.39
CA PHE A 36 -44.28 4.33 -14.37
C PHE A 36 -45.11 3.75 -15.54
N GLY A 37 -45.51 2.48 -15.45
CA GLY A 37 -46.36 1.85 -16.47
C GLY A 37 -45.61 1.30 -17.68
N GLY A 38 -44.28 1.25 -17.64
CA GLY A 38 -43.48 0.55 -18.64
C GLY A 38 -43.39 -0.95 -18.36
N ASP A 39 -42.87 -1.71 -19.33
CA ASP A 39 -42.71 -3.15 -19.24
C ASP A 39 -41.23 -3.56 -19.33
N ALA A 40 -40.75 -4.24 -18.30
CA ALA A 40 -39.41 -4.85 -18.28
C ALA A 40 -39.53 -6.32 -18.70
N ARG A 41 -39.54 -6.58 -20.02
CA ARG A 41 -39.90 -7.88 -20.58
C ARG A 41 -38.82 -8.92 -20.56
N MET A 42 -37.54 -8.50 -20.64
CA MET A 42 -36.41 -9.42 -20.70
C MET A 42 -35.45 -9.18 -19.55
N VAL A 43 -35.17 -10.25 -18.85
CA VAL A 43 -34.13 -10.32 -17.84
C VAL A 43 -33.16 -11.41 -18.27
N GLY A 44 -31.87 -11.16 -18.22
CA GLY A 44 -30.87 -12.12 -18.62
C GLY A 44 -29.63 -12.05 -17.74
N VAL A 45 -28.74 -13.02 -17.96
CA VAL A 45 -27.42 -13.05 -17.34
C VAL A 45 -26.39 -13.16 -18.46
N SER A 46 -25.44 -12.27 -18.49
CA SER A 46 -24.27 -12.33 -19.35
C SER A 46 -23.05 -12.76 -18.56
N LEU A 47 -22.15 -13.54 -19.18
CA LEU A 47 -20.93 -13.96 -18.55
C LEU A 47 -19.80 -12.99 -18.96
N PHE A 48 -19.26 -12.25 -17.99
CA PHE A 48 -18.15 -11.34 -18.20
C PHE A 48 -16.95 -11.77 -17.35
N LEU A 49 -15.84 -12.18 -17.96
CA LEU A 49 -14.63 -12.68 -17.27
C LEU A 49 -14.96 -13.76 -16.21
N LEU A 50 -15.78 -14.75 -16.57
CA LEU A 50 -16.27 -15.82 -15.68
C LEU A 50 -17.18 -15.33 -14.54
N MET A 51 -17.60 -14.06 -14.55
CA MET A 51 -18.52 -13.49 -13.58
C MET A 51 -19.92 -13.35 -14.20
N PRO A 52 -20.96 -13.91 -13.60
CA PRO A 52 -22.33 -13.73 -14.07
C PRO A 52 -22.79 -12.29 -13.76
N VAL A 53 -23.14 -11.55 -14.80
CA VAL A 53 -23.65 -10.18 -14.70
C VAL A 53 -25.11 -10.19 -15.15
N PRO A 54 -26.07 -9.98 -14.26
CA PRO A 54 -27.46 -9.83 -14.60
C PRO A 54 -27.69 -8.54 -15.40
N TRP A 55 -28.71 -8.50 -16.22
CA TRP A 55 -29.16 -7.32 -16.93
C TRP A 55 -30.66 -7.35 -17.15
N VAL A 56 -31.27 -6.17 -17.25
CA VAL A 56 -32.69 -5.96 -17.52
C VAL A 56 -32.85 -5.11 -18.78
N ASP A 57 -33.83 -5.45 -19.61
CA ASP A 57 -34.15 -4.63 -20.78
C ASP A 57 -34.91 -3.35 -20.37
N ALA A 58 -34.21 -2.22 -20.49
CA ALA A 58 -34.73 -0.91 -20.16
C ALA A 58 -35.18 -0.09 -21.40
N ARG A 59 -35.48 -0.73 -22.54
CA ARG A 59 -35.82 -0.01 -23.79
C ARG A 59 -37.07 0.86 -23.64
N ASP A 60 -38.01 0.48 -22.84
CA ASP A 60 -39.27 1.21 -22.61
C ASP A 60 -39.05 2.58 -21.95
N VAL A 61 -37.86 2.81 -21.35
CA VAL A 61 -37.50 4.12 -20.76
C VAL A 61 -37.54 5.25 -21.80
N SER A 62 -37.23 4.95 -23.05
CA SER A 62 -37.29 5.93 -24.15
C SER A 62 -38.71 6.39 -24.46
N SER A 63 -39.74 5.63 -24.08
CA SER A 63 -41.17 5.96 -24.30
C SER A 63 -41.69 6.97 -23.24
N PHE A 64 -41.00 7.15 -22.11
CA PHE A 64 -41.41 8.07 -21.07
C PHE A 64 -41.26 9.52 -21.49
N THR A 65 -42.33 10.26 -21.54
CA THR A 65 -42.35 11.68 -21.96
C THR A 65 -41.73 12.63 -20.93
N ARG A 66 -41.86 12.29 -19.63
CA ARG A 66 -41.35 13.13 -18.53
C ARG A 66 -39.86 12.84 -18.25
N ARG A 67 -39.03 13.86 -18.31
CA ARG A 67 -37.56 13.75 -18.00
C ARG A 67 -37.31 13.17 -16.61
N GLY A 68 -38.10 13.57 -15.59
CA GLY A 68 -37.96 13.07 -14.22
C GLY A 68 -38.20 11.56 -14.10
N GLN A 69 -39.09 10.98 -14.92
CA GLN A 69 -39.32 9.53 -14.94
C GLN A 69 -38.08 8.82 -15.49
N ARG A 70 -37.53 9.25 -16.63
CA ARG A 70 -36.31 8.69 -17.22
C ARG A 70 -35.14 8.80 -16.26
N PHE A 71 -34.95 10.00 -15.68
CA PHE A 71 -33.89 10.24 -14.68
C PHE A 71 -34.01 9.29 -13.47
N LEU A 72 -35.22 9.11 -12.92
CA LEU A 72 -35.43 8.21 -11.78
C LEU A 72 -35.20 6.75 -12.14
N VAL A 73 -35.53 6.32 -13.36
CA VAL A 73 -35.17 4.97 -13.80
C VAL A 73 -33.66 4.78 -13.81
N SER A 74 -32.92 5.72 -14.43
CA SER A 74 -31.45 5.63 -14.47
C SER A 74 -30.82 5.75 -13.07
N ALA A 75 -31.45 6.50 -12.15
CA ALA A 75 -30.97 6.65 -10.77
C ALA A 75 -31.27 5.42 -9.88
N ALA A 76 -32.25 4.60 -10.23
CA ALA A 76 -32.76 3.53 -9.37
C ALA A 76 -31.69 2.52 -8.97
N GLY A 77 -30.88 2.06 -9.91
CA GLY A 77 -29.76 1.14 -9.65
C GLY A 77 -28.75 1.72 -8.69
N ILE A 78 -28.36 2.98 -8.92
CA ILE A 78 -27.43 3.73 -8.06
C ILE A 78 -27.99 3.89 -6.64
N MET A 79 -29.28 4.23 -6.51
CA MET A 79 -29.94 4.37 -5.20
C MET A 79 -29.94 3.07 -4.41
N ILE A 80 -30.16 1.93 -5.06
CA ILE A 80 -30.09 0.61 -4.43
C ILE A 80 -28.66 0.28 -4.00
N GLU A 81 -27.67 0.49 -4.85
CA GLU A 81 -26.27 0.24 -4.49
C GLU A 81 -25.85 1.11 -3.28
N LEU A 82 -26.22 2.39 -3.25
CA LEU A 82 -25.92 3.27 -2.11
C LEU A 82 -26.67 2.85 -0.83
N ALA A 83 -27.92 2.41 -0.93
CA ALA A 83 -28.66 1.89 0.21
C ALA A 83 -28.04 0.61 0.75
N LEU A 84 -27.61 -0.31 -0.13
CA LEU A 84 -26.89 -1.52 0.25
C LEU A 84 -25.53 -1.19 0.91
N ALA A 85 -24.79 -0.23 0.38
CA ALA A 85 -23.52 0.22 0.97
C ALA A 85 -23.75 0.81 2.37
N ALA A 86 -24.81 1.61 2.57
CA ALA A 86 -25.17 2.18 3.86
C ALA A 86 -25.58 1.11 4.88
N LEU A 87 -26.41 0.14 4.48
CA LEU A 87 -26.77 -0.98 5.34
C LEU A 87 -25.56 -1.85 5.70
N ALA A 88 -24.71 -2.14 4.72
CA ALA A 88 -23.48 -2.89 4.95
C ALA A 88 -22.51 -2.14 5.90
N LEU A 89 -22.43 -0.82 5.82
CA LEU A 89 -21.67 0.00 6.76
C LEU A 89 -22.18 -0.14 8.20
N LEU A 90 -23.52 -0.10 8.39
CA LEU A 90 -24.13 -0.30 9.72
C LEU A 90 -23.82 -1.70 10.28
N VAL A 91 -23.93 -2.74 9.44
CA VAL A 91 -23.56 -4.11 9.84
C VAL A 91 -22.08 -4.18 10.18
N TRP A 92 -21.20 -3.57 9.38
CA TRP A 92 -19.76 -3.56 9.61
C TRP A 92 -19.38 -2.88 10.93
N LEU A 93 -20.06 -1.81 11.30
CA LEU A 93 -19.84 -1.09 12.56
C LEU A 93 -20.33 -1.89 13.78
N ALA A 94 -21.40 -2.67 13.63
CA ALA A 94 -22.02 -3.44 14.71
C ALA A 94 -21.43 -4.84 14.89
N ALA A 95 -20.85 -5.43 13.83
CA ALA A 95 -20.36 -6.80 13.85
C ALA A 95 -18.96 -6.92 14.45
N GLU A 96 -18.74 -7.99 15.21
CA GLU A 96 -17.41 -8.38 15.69
C GLU A 96 -16.51 -8.82 14.52
N PRO A 97 -15.16 -8.78 14.71
CA PRO A 97 -14.21 -9.30 13.72
C PRO A 97 -14.52 -10.75 13.34
N GLY A 98 -14.75 -11.00 12.04
CA GLY A 98 -15.12 -12.31 11.51
C GLY A 98 -15.79 -12.23 10.15
N LEU A 99 -16.29 -13.37 9.66
CA LEU A 99 -16.84 -13.52 8.30
C LEU A 99 -17.95 -12.50 7.97
N ILE A 100 -18.85 -12.20 8.93
CA ILE A 100 -19.97 -11.26 8.71
C ILE A 100 -19.40 -9.84 8.48
N ARG A 101 -18.43 -9.43 9.27
CA ARG A 101 -17.80 -8.12 9.13
C ARG A 101 -17.03 -8.00 7.82
N ASP A 102 -16.33 -9.06 7.42
CA ASP A 102 -15.58 -9.09 6.15
C ASP A 102 -16.54 -9.09 4.94
N ALA A 103 -17.65 -9.83 5.01
CA ALA A 103 -18.70 -9.81 3.99
C ALA A 103 -19.37 -8.42 3.88
N ALA A 104 -19.68 -7.79 5.00
CA ALA A 104 -20.23 -6.43 5.02
C ALA A 104 -19.23 -5.42 4.40
N LEU A 105 -17.95 -5.54 4.69
CA LEU A 105 -16.90 -4.74 4.07
C LEU A 105 -16.85 -4.97 2.55
N ALA A 106 -16.94 -6.21 2.09
CA ALA A 106 -16.96 -6.54 0.66
C ALA A 106 -18.19 -5.91 -0.04
N VAL A 107 -19.39 -6.03 0.55
CA VAL A 107 -20.61 -5.38 0.02
C VAL A 107 -20.44 -3.87 -0.06
N MET A 108 -19.97 -3.24 1.01
CA MET A 108 -19.77 -1.80 1.08
C MET A 108 -18.77 -1.32 0.01
N LEU A 109 -17.63 -2.01 -0.14
CA LEU A 109 -16.61 -1.64 -1.12
C LEU A 109 -17.12 -1.85 -2.55
N VAL A 110 -17.73 -2.99 -2.85
CA VAL A 110 -18.26 -3.28 -4.20
C VAL A 110 -19.32 -2.26 -4.57
N ALA A 111 -20.33 -2.04 -3.72
CA ALA A 111 -21.41 -1.13 -4.00
C ALA A 111 -20.92 0.32 -4.12
N ALA A 112 -20.10 0.82 -3.16
CA ALA A 112 -19.63 2.19 -3.18
C ALA A 112 -18.67 2.45 -4.36
N VAL A 113 -17.68 1.58 -4.59
CA VAL A 113 -16.70 1.74 -5.67
C VAL A 113 -17.38 1.62 -7.03
N SER A 114 -18.25 0.61 -7.22
CA SER A 114 -19.02 0.45 -8.45
C SER A 114 -19.87 1.68 -8.78
N THR A 115 -20.54 2.23 -7.77
CA THR A 115 -21.39 3.41 -7.96
C THR A 115 -20.55 4.66 -8.26
N VAL A 116 -19.56 4.97 -7.44
CA VAL A 116 -18.81 6.24 -7.55
C VAL A 116 -17.93 6.26 -8.80
N LEU A 117 -17.19 5.19 -9.08
CA LEU A 117 -16.23 5.17 -10.19
C LEU A 117 -16.86 4.79 -11.53
N PHE A 118 -17.94 4.02 -11.54
CA PHE A 118 -18.49 3.51 -12.79
C PHE A 118 -19.95 3.96 -13.01
N ASN A 119 -20.90 3.42 -12.25
CA ASN A 119 -22.32 3.60 -12.55
C ASN A 119 -22.81 5.03 -12.39
N GLY A 120 -22.41 5.72 -11.33
CA GLY A 120 -22.79 7.10 -11.04
C GLY A 120 -22.01 8.16 -11.83
N ASN A 121 -20.93 7.76 -12.51
CA ASN A 121 -20.10 8.72 -13.23
C ASN A 121 -20.68 9.05 -14.60
N PRO A 122 -20.98 10.33 -14.89
CA PRO A 122 -21.59 10.74 -16.15
C PRO A 122 -20.62 10.68 -17.35
N LEU A 123 -19.33 10.50 -17.13
CA LEU A 123 -18.30 10.44 -18.19
C LEU A 123 -18.12 9.04 -18.80
N LEU A 124 -18.63 8.01 -18.13
CA LEU A 124 -18.73 6.65 -18.65
C LEU A 124 -20.18 6.37 -19.06
N ARG A 125 -20.38 5.53 -20.07
CA ARG A 125 -21.71 5.22 -20.60
C ARG A 125 -22.43 4.15 -19.75
N TYR A 126 -22.65 4.48 -18.48
CA TYR A 126 -23.46 3.75 -17.50
C TYR A 126 -24.62 4.63 -17.04
N ASP A 127 -25.27 4.32 -15.95
CA ASP A 127 -26.47 5.00 -15.47
C ASP A 127 -26.29 6.51 -15.28
N GLY A 128 -25.16 6.93 -14.69
CA GLY A 128 -24.82 8.34 -14.51
C GLY A 128 -24.75 9.14 -15.81
N TYR A 129 -24.36 8.50 -16.90
CA TYR A 129 -24.40 9.11 -18.24
C TYR A 129 -25.83 9.34 -18.71
N PHE A 130 -26.71 8.34 -18.54
CA PHE A 130 -28.12 8.48 -18.92
C PHE A 130 -28.81 9.51 -18.04
N MET A 131 -28.51 9.54 -16.73
CA MET A 131 -28.98 10.60 -15.82
C MET A 131 -28.56 12.00 -16.31
N LEU A 132 -27.30 12.18 -16.72
CA LEU A 132 -26.83 13.44 -17.29
C LEU A 132 -27.57 13.78 -18.58
N CYS A 133 -27.71 12.84 -19.51
CA CYS A 133 -28.44 13.04 -20.75
C CYS A 133 -29.88 13.50 -20.52
N ASP A 134 -30.57 12.89 -19.55
CA ASP A 134 -31.95 13.26 -19.20
C ASP A 134 -32.04 14.59 -18.46
N ALA A 135 -31.08 14.89 -17.58
CA ALA A 135 -31.02 16.15 -16.85
C ALA A 135 -30.87 17.38 -17.79
N ILE A 136 -29.98 17.25 -18.79
CA ILE A 136 -29.71 18.33 -19.76
C ILE A 136 -30.60 18.25 -21.02
N ASP A 137 -31.48 17.24 -21.10
CA ASP A 137 -32.32 16.93 -22.25
C ASP A 137 -31.56 16.73 -23.57
N LEU A 138 -30.43 16.06 -23.51
CA LEU A 138 -29.53 15.86 -24.63
C LEU A 138 -29.25 14.38 -24.85
N PRO A 139 -30.15 13.65 -25.51
CA PRO A 139 -30.01 12.22 -25.71
C PRO A 139 -28.79 11.92 -26.59
N ASN A 140 -28.16 10.78 -26.30
CA ASN A 140 -26.98 10.31 -27.04
C ASN A 140 -25.80 11.31 -27.04
N LEU A 141 -25.58 11.99 -25.92
CA LEU A 141 -24.52 12.99 -25.75
C LEU A 141 -23.13 12.48 -26.24
N GLY A 142 -22.75 11.27 -25.87
CA GLY A 142 -21.45 10.70 -26.24
C GLY A 142 -21.26 10.54 -27.76
N PRO A 143 -22.14 9.80 -28.46
CA PRO A 143 -22.10 9.71 -29.92
C PRO A 143 -22.20 11.05 -30.66
N ARG A 144 -23.05 11.97 -30.17
CA ARG A 144 -23.19 13.30 -30.75
C ARG A 144 -21.93 14.15 -30.52
N SER A 145 -21.31 14.08 -29.36
CA SER A 145 -20.02 14.71 -29.08
C SER A 145 -18.92 14.18 -30.00
N ALA A 146 -18.82 12.86 -30.19
CA ALA A 146 -17.86 12.26 -31.12
C ALA A 146 -18.07 12.73 -32.57
N GLN A 147 -19.32 12.84 -33.02
CA GLN A 147 -19.66 13.38 -34.35
C GLN A 147 -19.31 14.87 -34.47
N TYR A 148 -19.51 15.65 -33.40
CA TYR A 148 -19.16 17.06 -33.36
C TYR A 148 -17.64 17.26 -33.45
N TRP A 149 -16.84 16.48 -32.75
CA TRP A 149 -15.39 16.49 -32.83
C TRP A 149 -14.89 16.04 -34.23
N LEU A 150 -15.57 15.05 -34.84
CA LEU A 150 -15.28 14.63 -36.20
C LEU A 150 -15.57 15.77 -37.21
N TYR A 151 -16.69 16.49 -37.01
CA TYR A 151 -17.00 17.69 -37.80
C TYR A 151 -15.92 18.78 -37.66
N LEU A 152 -15.47 19.06 -36.43
CA LEU A 152 -14.39 20.03 -36.18
C LEU A 152 -13.09 19.60 -36.88
N ALA A 153 -12.74 18.32 -36.81
CA ALA A 153 -11.58 17.76 -37.51
C ALA A 153 -11.72 17.91 -39.03
N GLU A 154 -12.87 17.61 -39.61
CA GLU A 154 -13.13 17.76 -41.05
C GLU A 154 -13.06 19.23 -41.46
N ARG A 155 -13.62 20.14 -40.70
CA ARG A 155 -13.61 21.57 -40.98
C ARG A 155 -12.21 22.17 -40.87
N HIS A 156 -11.47 21.88 -39.84
CA HIS A 156 -10.18 22.53 -39.54
C HIS A 156 -8.98 21.78 -40.17
N LEU A 157 -8.93 20.43 -40.10
CA LEU A 157 -7.83 19.65 -40.68
C LEU A 157 -7.99 19.46 -42.19
N LEU A 158 -9.22 19.18 -42.66
CA LEU A 158 -9.46 18.94 -44.07
C LEU A 158 -9.89 20.22 -44.83
N ARG A 159 -10.15 21.31 -44.10
CA ARG A 159 -10.60 22.60 -44.65
C ARG A 159 -11.80 22.44 -45.59
N GLN A 160 -12.74 21.54 -45.25
CA GLN A 160 -13.96 21.37 -46.02
C GLN A 160 -15.06 22.34 -45.56
N PRO A 161 -15.81 22.99 -46.42
CA PRO A 161 -16.97 23.77 -46.11
C PRO A 161 -18.16 22.83 -45.77
N ILE A 162 -18.13 22.18 -44.62
CA ILE A 162 -19.23 21.31 -44.18
C ILE A 162 -20.14 22.13 -43.23
N ALA A 163 -21.44 22.00 -43.43
CA ALA A 163 -22.43 22.59 -42.55
C ALA A 163 -22.30 22.00 -41.12
N ALA A 164 -22.39 22.84 -40.12
CA ALA A 164 -22.40 22.39 -38.73
C ALA A 164 -23.57 21.41 -38.52
N PRO A 165 -23.38 20.34 -37.71
CA PRO A 165 -24.51 19.50 -37.30
C PRO A 165 -25.56 20.39 -36.67
N SER A 166 -26.85 20.12 -36.91
CA SER A 166 -27.96 20.84 -36.27
C SER A 166 -27.86 20.71 -34.77
N THR A 167 -27.53 21.79 -34.10
CA THR A 167 -27.45 21.87 -32.64
C THR A 167 -28.46 22.92 -32.14
N ALA A 168 -29.19 22.56 -31.11
CA ALA A 168 -30.01 23.58 -30.42
C ALA A 168 -29.14 24.60 -29.70
N PRO A 169 -29.66 25.80 -29.39
CA PRO A 169 -28.93 26.82 -28.64
C PRO A 169 -28.44 26.22 -27.29
N GLY A 170 -27.11 26.30 -27.04
CA GLY A 170 -26.48 25.80 -25.80
C GLY A 170 -25.93 24.39 -25.86
N GLU A 171 -26.36 23.51 -26.80
CA GLU A 171 -25.84 22.15 -26.92
C GLU A 171 -24.35 22.09 -27.30
N GLY A 172 -23.87 23.05 -28.10
CA GLY A 172 -22.49 23.04 -28.58
C GLY A 172 -21.42 22.99 -27.49
N LYS A 173 -21.68 23.62 -26.35
CA LYS A 173 -20.78 23.58 -25.17
C LYS A 173 -20.66 22.16 -24.61
N TRP A 174 -21.78 21.45 -24.45
CA TRP A 174 -21.80 20.08 -23.97
C TRP A 174 -21.13 19.13 -24.93
N LEU A 175 -21.41 19.27 -26.25
CA LEU A 175 -20.79 18.44 -27.28
C LEU A 175 -19.27 18.64 -27.35
N LEU A 176 -18.79 19.88 -27.16
CA LEU A 176 -17.36 20.22 -27.13
C LEU A 176 -16.65 19.64 -25.90
N LEU A 177 -17.23 19.81 -24.70
CA LEU A 177 -16.58 19.47 -23.44
C LEU A 177 -16.67 17.97 -23.12
N TYR A 178 -17.78 17.32 -23.43
CA TYR A 178 -18.01 15.92 -23.04
C TYR A 178 -16.97 14.95 -23.59
N GLY A 179 -16.59 15.08 -24.85
CA GLY A 179 -15.61 14.19 -25.49
C GLY A 179 -14.26 14.16 -24.78
N PRO A 180 -13.58 15.31 -24.61
CA PRO A 180 -12.32 15.39 -23.87
C PRO A 180 -12.43 14.95 -22.41
N MET A 181 -13.49 15.36 -21.69
CA MET A 181 -13.68 14.95 -20.30
C MET A 181 -13.88 13.43 -20.17
N SER A 182 -14.70 12.84 -21.04
CA SER A 182 -14.89 11.37 -21.08
C SER A 182 -13.58 10.64 -21.42
N LEU A 183 -12.77 11.18 -22.34
CA LEU A 183 -11.46 10.62 -22.67
C LEU A 183 -10.50 10.71 -21.48
N ALA A 184 -10.40 11.87 -20.85
CA ALA A 184 -9.55 12.08 -19.68
C ALA A 184 -9.92 11.12 -18.51
N TYR A 185 -11.23 10.96 -18.27
CA TYR A 185 -11.70 10.02 -17.25
C TYR A 185 -11.38 8.56 -17.57
N ARG A 186 -11.50 8.14 -18.85
CA ARG A 186 -11.11 6.79 -19.27
C ARG A 186 -9.62 6.55 -19.09
N VAL A 187 -8.76 7.55 -19.37
CA VAL A 187 -7.32 7.46 -19.09
C VAL A 187 -7.07 7.32 -17.60
N PHE A 188 -7.75 8.14 -16.79
CA PHE A 188 -7.65 8.05 -15.33
C PHE A 188 -8.01 6.66 -14.80
N ILE A 189 -9.16 6.11 -15.20
CA ILE A 189 -9.59 4.76 -14.79
C ILE A 189 -8.62 3.69 -15.29
N LEU A 190 -8.14 3.80 -16.53
CA LEU A 190 -7.14 2.87 -17.06
C LEU A 190 -5.89 2.83 -16.19
N VAL A 191 -5.33 4.01 -15.89
CA VAL A 191 -4.12 4.14 -15.05
C VAL A 191 -4.38 3.61 -13.64
N ALA A 192 -5.52 3.97 -13.03
CA ALA A 192 -5.90 3.52 -11.69
C ALA A 192 -6.04 1.99 -11.60
N LEU A 193 -6.68 1.36 -12.59
CA LEU A 193 -6.86 -0.08 -12.63
C LEU A 193 -5.54 -0.83 -12.92
N ILE A 194 -4.68 -0.30 -13.79
CA ILE A 194 -3.34 -0.87 -14.02
C ILE A 194 -2.51 -0.79 -12.73
N TYR A 195 -2.54 0.35 -12.05
CA TYR A 195 -1.83 0.54 -10.78
C TYR A 195 -2.33 -0.42 -9.69
N TRP A 196 -3.64 -0.58 -9.57
CA TRP A 196 -4.23 -1.56 -8.66
C TRP A 196 -3.83 -2.99 -9.02
N ALA A 197 -3.94 -3.37 -10.30
CA ALA A 197 -3.57 -4.69 -10.79
C ALA A 197 -2.07 -5.00 -10.61
N ALA A 198 -1.19 -3.98 -10.71
CA ALA A 198 0.24 -4.11 -10.45
C ALA A 198 0.55 -4.47 -8.99
N GLY A 199 -0.31 -4.07 -8.05
CA GLY A 199 -0.23 -4.50 -6.65
C GLY A 199 -0.53 -5.99 -6.45
N VAL A 200 -1.21 -6.65 -7.40
CA VAL A 200 -1.49 -8.11 -7.37
C VAL A 200 -0.37 -8.88 -8.07
N SER A 201 -0.10 -8.58 -9.32
CA SER A 201 1.05 -9.11 -10.08
C SER A 201 1.31 -8.30 -11.34
N PHE A 202 2.55 -8.24 -11.79
CA PHE A 202 2.94 -7.57 -13.05
C PHE A 202 2.22 -8.17 -14.26
N THR A 203 2.12 -9.50 -14.34
CA THR A 203 1.46 -10.19 -15.46
C THR A 203 -0.03 -9.85 -15.53
N PHE A 204 -0.69 -9.79 -14.36
CA PHE A 204 -2.10 -9.41 -14.27
C PHE A 204 -2.31 -7.94 -14.65
N ALA A 205 -1.43 -7.03 -14.24
CA ALA A 205 -1.47 -5.63 -14.64
C ALA A 205 -1.30 -5.45 -16.16
N LEU A 206 -0.34 -6.16 -16.75
CA LEU A 206 -0.11 -6.11 -18.19
C LEU A 206 -1.33 -6.62 -18.97
N ALA A 207 -1.88 -7.78 -18.60
CA ALA A 207 -3.05 -8.36 -19.26
C ALA A 207 -4.28 -7.44 -19.15
N THR A 208 -4.56 -6.92 -17.93
CA THR A 208 -5.65 -5.99 -17.67
C THR A 208 -5.46 -4.68 -18.45
N GLY A 209 -4.25 -4.13 -18.44
CA GLY A 209 -3.90 -2.91 -19.16
C GLY A 209 -4.11 -3.04 -20.66
N LEU A 210 -3.63 -4.13 -21.28
CA LEU A 210 -3.80 -4.41 -22.70
C LEU A 210 -5.29 -4.58 -23.08
N LEU A 211 -6.05 -5.32 -22.28
CA LEU A 211 -7.48 -5.56 -22.53
C LEU A 211 -8.29 -4.26 -22.42
N LEU A 212 -8.06 -3.46 -21.38
CA LEU A 212 -8.74 -2.18 -21.18
C LEU A 212 -8.33 -1.16 -22.27
N TRP A 213 -7.04 -1.10 -22.60
CA TRP A 213 -6.54 -0.21 -23.66
C TRP A 213 -7.16 -0.56 -25.01
N TRP A 214 -7.24 -1.86 -25.34
CA TRP A 214 -7.91 -2.33 -26.53
C TRP A 214 -9.39 -1.93 -26.57
N SER A 215 -10.15 -2.24 -25.51
CA SER A 215 -11.59 -2.01 -25.45
C SER A 215 -11.98 -0.54 -25.38
N MET A 216 -11.23 0.26 -24.62
CA MET A 216 -11.57 1.67 -24.37
C MET A 216 -11.04 2.64 -25.43
N PHE A 217 -9.93 2.28 -26.10
CA PHE A 217 -9.26 3.20 -27.04
C PHE A 217 -9.13 2.64 -28.45
N ILE A 218 -8.61 1.42 -28.61
CA ILE A 218 -8.34 0.89 -29.95
C ILE A 218 -9.64 0.63 -30.72
N GLN A 219 -10.58 -0.07 -30.12
CA GLN A 219 -11.84 -0.41 -30.78
C GLN A 219 -12.68 0.82 -31.17
N PRO A 220 -12.99 1.78 -30.29
CA PRO A 220 -13.71 2.99 -30.65
C PRO A 220 -12.88 3.93 -31.54
N GLY A 221 -11.58 4.05 -31.31
CA GLY A 221 -10.68 4.83 -32.17
C GLY A 221 -10.65 4.32 -33.61
N ARG A 222 -10.58 3.00 -33.79
CA ARG A 222 -10.66 2.36 -35.11
C ARG A 222 -11.99 2.66 -35.80
N GLN A 223 -13.12 2.62 -35.08
CA GLN A 223 -14.43 2.94 -35.63
C GLN A 223 -14.51 4.40 -36.11
N LEU A 224 -14.04 5.34 -35.28
CA LEU A 224 -13.99 6.77 -35.64
C LEU A 224 -13.06 7.00 -36.83
N LEU A 225 -11.88 6.39 -36.86
CA LEU A 225 -10.94 6.48 -37.97
C LEU A 225 -11.53 5.96 -39.28
N LEU A 226 -12.21 4.80 -39.21
CA LEU A 226 -12.85 4.22 -40.41
C LEU A 226 -13.99 5.13 -40.89
N GLN A 227 -14.79 5.72 -40.00
CA GLN A 227 -15.83 6.69 -40.36
C GLN A 227 -15.21 7.93 -41.04
N TYR A 228 -14.12 8.46 -40.49
CA TYR A 228 -13.39 9.61 -41.01
C TYR A 228 -12.82 9.32 -42.40
N LEU A 229 -12.17 8.17 -42.59
CA LEU A 229 -11.63 7.76 -43.91
C LEU A 229 -12.71 7.47 -44.96
N ARG A 230 -13.88 6.95 -44.53
CA ARG A 230 -15.03 6.75 -45.44
C ARG A 230 -15.65 8.07 -45.92
N ARG A 231 -15.66 9.10 -45.07
CA ARG A 231 -16.18 10.43 -45.44
C ARG A 231 -15.23 11.18 -46.41
N ALA A 232 -13.94 10.88 -46.38
CA ALA A 232 -12.95 11.45 -47.29
C ALA A 232 -13.03 10.80 -48.67
N ARG A 233 -14.06 11.17 -49.49
CA ARG A 233 -14.34 10.53 -50.81
C ARG A 233 -13.33 10.89 -51.89
N ALA A 234 -12.76 12.09 -51.88
CA ALA A 234 -11.80 12.55 -52.89
C ALA A 234 -10.38 11.98 -52.66
N PRO A 235 -9.63 11.54 -53.70
CA PRO A 235 -8.31 10.94 -53.54
C PRO A 235 -7.29 11.81 -52.82
N GLY A 236 -7.25 13.13 -53.06
CA GLY A 236 -6.37 14.07 -52.38
C GLY A 236 -6.74 14.27 -50.89
N LEU A 237 -8.03 14.25 -50.60
CA LEU A 237 -8.56 14.37 -49.26
C LEU A 237 -8.26 13.12 -48.42
N ARG A 238 -8.37 11.95 -49.01
CA ARG A 238 -8.04 10.66 -48.40
C ARG A 238 -6.55 10.58 -48.00
N ARG A 239 -5.66 11.17 -48.79
CA ARG A 239 -4.22 11.25 -48.48
C ARG A 239 -3.96 12.16 -47.28
N ARG A 240 -4.64 13.34 -47.19
CA ARG A 240 -4.56 14.27 -46.03
C ARG A 240 -5.15 13.63 -44.78
N ALA A 241 -6.32 13.01 -44.88
CA ALA A 241 -6.96 12.28 -43.80
C ALA A 241 -6.07 11.18 -43.21
N ARG A 242 -5.42 10.39 -44.07
CA ARG A 242 -4.49 9.34 -43.64
C ARG A 242 -3.25 9.92 -42.96
N ARG A 243 -2.68 11.03 -43.48
CA ARG A 243 -1.54 11.69 -42.84
C ARG A 243 -1.92 12.23 -41.45
N ALA A 244 -3.05 12.93 -41.33
CA ALA A 244 -3.53 13.43 -40.05
C ALA A 244 -3.78 12.30 -39.05
N ALA A 245 -4.35 11.18 -39.48
CA ALA A 245 -4.56 10.00 -38.63
C ALA A 245 -3.23 9.38 -38.17
N VAL A 246 -2.25 9.25 -39.06
CA VAL A 246 -0.91 8.74 -38.74
C VAL A 246 -0.20 9.68 -37.75
N VAL A 247 -0.23 11.00 -37.96
CA VAL A 247 0.34 11.99 -37.07
C VAL A 247 -0.33 11.93 -35.69
N GLY A 248 -1.67 11.84 -35.67
CA GLY A 248 -2.42 11.69 -34.41
C GLY A 248 -2.04 10.41 -33.65
N LEU A 249 -1.89 9.28 -34.36
CA LEU A 249 -1.47 8.02 -33.76
C LEU A 249 -0.05 8.09 -33.22
N VAL A 250 0.88 8.71 -33.93
CA VAL A 250 2.27 8.93 -33.48
C VAL A 250 2.31 9.84 -32.25
N LEU A 251 1.52 10.92 -32.23
CA LEU A 251 1.45 11.82 -31.09
C LEU A 251 0.88 11.11 -29.83
N VAL A 252 -0.15 10.29 -30.01
CA VAL A 252 -0.70 9.48 -28.90
C VAL A 252 0.33 8.44 -28.44
N GLY A 253 1.02 7.78 -29.36
CA GLY A 253 2.11 6.87 -29.03
C GLY A 253 3.22 7.57 -28.25
N LEU A 254 3.72 8.71 -28.73
CA LEU A 254 4.73 9.52 -28.05
C LEU A 254 4.26 9.94 -26.65
N LEU A 255 3.02 10.38 -26.49
CA LEU A 255 2.46 10.76 -25.19
C LEU A 255 2.46 9.58 -24.21
N VAL A 256 2.06 8.39 -24.66
CA VAL A 256 2.02 7.18 -23.82
C VAL A 256 3.43 6.74 -23.40
N PHE A 257 4.40 6.78 -24.33
CA PHE A 257 5.79 6.39 -24.03
C PHE A 257 6.59 7.48 -23.28
N ALA A 258 6.19 8.75 -23.39
CA ALA A 258 6.84 9.86 -22.69
C ALA A 258 6.35 10.05 -21.25
N LEU A 259 5.25 9.41 -20.86
CA LEU A 259 4.75 9.45 -19.47
C LEU A 259 5.68 8.60 -18.58
N PRO A 260 6.49 9.24 -17.69
CA PRO A 260 7.30 8.49 -16.74
C PRO A 260 6.36 7.83 -15.72
N LEU A 261 6.22 6.50 -15.81
CA LEU A 261 5.49 5.74 -14.80
C LEU A 261 6.35 5.69 -13.54
N PRO A 262 5.86 6.18 -12.38
CA PRO A 262 6.58 6.05 -11.13
C PRO A 262 6.66 4.57 -10.76
N HIS A 263 7.88 4.02 -10.78
CA HIS A 263 8.13 2.67 -10.29
C HIS A 263 8.37 2.74 -8.79
N ARG A 264 7.58 2.03 -8.00
CA ARG A 264 7.75 1.90 -6.54
C ARG A 264 8.02 0.45 -6.22
N VAL A 265 9.11 0.20 -5.52
CA VAL A 265 9.45 -1.11 -4.98
C VAL A 265 9.09 -1.09 -3.49
N VAL A 266 8.30 -2.06 -3.05
CA VAL A 266 7.99 -2.27 -1.64
C VAL A 266 8.90 -3.38 -1.15
N ALA A 267 9.67 -3.10 -0.12
CA ALA A 267 10.58 -4.05 0.49
C ALA A 267 10.31 -4.14 1.99
N ASP A 268 10.42 -5.33 2.54
CA ASP A 268 10.39 -5.51 3.98
C ASP A 268 11.63 -4.90 4.60
N ALA A 269 11.42 -4.09 5.63
CA ALA A 269 12.49 -3.37 6.27
C ALA A 269 12.41 -3.48 7.79
N VAL A 270 13.58 -3.50 8.42
CA VAL A 270 13.71 -3.53 9.87
C VAL A 270 14.55 -2.34 10.31
N VAL A 271 14.14 -1.67 11.37
CA VAL A 271 14.98 -0.65 12.02
C VAL A 271 16.20 -1.34 12.58
N TRP A 272 17.36 -1.01 12.05
CA TRP A 272 18.62 -1.62 12.42
C TRP A 272 19.29 -0.84 13.53
N LEU A 273 19.44 -1.49 14.69
CA LEU A 273 20.23 -0.95 15.80
C LEU A 273 21.69 -1.41 15.62
N PRO A 274 22.67 -0.50 15.72
CA PRO A 274 24.08 -0.86 15.74
C PRO A 274 24.37 -1.84 16.90
N ASP A 275 25.38 -2.68 16.76
CA ASP A 275 25.72 -3.68 17.80
C ASP A 275 26.04 -3.05 19.16
N GLN A 276 26.64 -1.86 19.16
CA GLN A 276 26.93 -1.05 20.35
C GLN A 276 25.67 -0.53 21.07
N ALA A 277 24.52 -0.52 20.39
CA ALA A 277 23.23 -0.16 20.98
C ALA A 277 22.61 -1.30 21.80
N ARG A 278 23.17 -2.51 21.70
CA ARG A 278 22.73 -3.69 22.44
C ARG A 278 23.54 -3.82 23.72
N VAL A 279 22.91 -3.61 24.84
CA VAL A 279 23.54 -3.75 26.16
C VAL A 279 23.67 -5.24 26.50
N ARG A 280 24.93 -5.70 26.67
CA ARG A 280 25.25 -7.10 26.97
C ARG A 280 26.18 -7.19 28.16
N PRO A 281 25.92 -8.09 29.12
CA PRO A 281 26.87 -8.38 30.19
C PRO A 281 28.18 -8.95 29.66
N GLY A 282 29.29 -8.52 30.23
CA GLY A 282 30.61 -9.08 29.96
C GLY A 282 30.88 -10.41 30.64
N VAL A 283 30.12 -10.73 31.66
CA VAL A 283 30.20 -11.95 32.49
C VAL A 283 28.82 -12.44 32.88
N ASP A 284 28.73 -13.72 33.27
CA ASP A 284 27.49 -14.31 33.77
C ASP A 284 27.24 -13.82 35.21
N GLY A 285 25.96 -13.69 35.60
CA GLY A 285 25.59 -13.32 36.97
C GLY A 285 24.10 -13.14 37.14
N PHE A 286 23.67 -12.91 38.37
CA PHE A 286 22.29 -12.59 38.72
C PHE A 286 22.13 -11.06 38.72
N VAL A 287 21.04 -10.55 38.18
CA VAL A 287 20.72 -9.12 38.24
C VAL A 287 20.36 -8.77 39.69
N GLU A 288 21.21 -7.98 40.33
CA GLU A 288 20.97 -7.50 41.68
C GLU A 288 20.07 -6.27 41.68
N THR A 289 20.45 -5.25 40.92
CA THR A 289 19.70 -4.01 40.79
C THR A 289 19.78 -3.41 39.40
N VAL A 290 18.72 -2.77 38.97
CA VAL A 290 18.66 -1.93 37.75
C VAL A 290 18.87 -0.48 38.24
N LEU A 291 19.98 0.14 37.81
CA LEU A 291 20.42 1.46 38.30
C LEU A 291 19.74 2.61 37.58
N VAL A 292 19.27 2.38 36.35
CA VAL A 292 18.65 3.40 35.47
C VAL A 292 17.27 2.92 35.06
N ALA A 293 16.25 3.75 35.21
CA ALA A 293 14.88 3.43 34.84
C ALA A 293 14.71 3.36 33.28
N ASP A 294 13.73 2.57 32.85
CA ASP A 294 13.33 2.49 31.45
C ASP A 294 12.98 3.88 30.88
N GLY A 295 13.39 4.15 29.64
CA GLY A 295 13.13 5.41 28.96
C GLY A 295 14.08 6.57 29.32
N MET A 296 14.98 6.40 30.30
CA MET A 296 15.94 7.44 30.67
C MET A 296 17.07 7.58 29.68
N ARG A 297 17.61 8.79 29.57
CA ARG A 297 18.77 9.08 28.76
C ARG A 297 20.04 8.66 29.51
N VAL A 298 20.95 8.00 28.80
CA VAL A 298 22.21 7.50 29.33
C VAL A 298 23.40 7.98 28.49
N GLU A 299 24.55 8.07 29.14
CA GLU A 299 25.83 8.46 28.53
C GLU A 299 26.75 7.25 28.41
N PRO A 300 27.76 7.28 27.51
CA PRO A 300 28.74 6.21 27.38
C PRO A 300 29.48 6.01 28.72
N GLY A 301 29.67 4.75 29.13
CA GLY A 301 30.29 4.39 30.41
C GLY A 301 29.36 4.43 31.63
N GLN A 302 28.16 4.98 31.51
CA GLN A 302 27.21 5.04 32.62
C GLN A 302 26.78 3.64 33.07
N PRO A 303 26.81 3.30 34.39
CA PRO A 303 26.35 2.03 34.90
C PRO A 303 24.82 1.91 34.75
N LEU A 304 24.36 0.79 34.19
CA LEU A 304 22.94 0.54 33.94
C LEU A 304 22.37 -0.56 34.84
N ILE A 305 23.10 -1.67 34.96
CA ILE A 305 22.66 -2.86 35.70
C ILE A 305 23.81 -3.35 36.54
N GLN A 306 23.56 -3.64 37.82
CA GLN A 306 24.50 -4.32 38.71
C GLN A 306 24.17 -5.80 38.73
N LEU A 307 25.18 -6.62 38.42
CA LEU A 307 25.11 -8.08 38.57
C LEU A 307 25.77 -8.49 39.88
N HIS A 308 25.34 -9.61 40.41
CA HIS A 308 25.89 -10.26 41.58
C HIS A 308 26.25 -11.71 41.23
N ASP A 309 27.48 -12.11 41.59
CA ASP A 309 27.96 -13.50 41.46
C ASP A 309 28.62 -13.89 42.83
N PRO A 310 27.89 -14.58 43.70
CA PRO A 310 28.40 -14.91 45.04
C PRO A 310 29.61 -15.86 44.97
N GLN A 311 29.70 -16.68 43.95
CA GLN A 311 30.81 -17.61 43.81
C GLN A 311 32.11 -16.85 43.48
N ARG A 312 32.09 -15.91 42.56
CA ARG A 312 33.24 -15.08 42.20
C ARG A 312 33.74 -14.24 43.34
N LEU A 313 32.80 -13.65 44.12
CA LEU A 313 33.16 -12.89 45.31
C LEU A 313 33.83 -13.76 46.37
N ALA A 314 33.32 -14.97 46.63
CA ALA A 314 33.94 -15.92 47.55
C ALA A 314 35.33 -16.38 47.10
N GLU A 315 35.51 -16.64 45.79
CA GLU A 315 36.79 -17.02 45.22
C GLU A 315 37.84 -15.89 45.35
N ARG A 316 37.43 -14.63 45.17
CA ARG A 316 38.28 -13.45 45.32
C ARG A 316 38.68 -13.30 46.78
N GLU A 317 37.78 -13.44 47.76
CA GLU A 317 38.07 -13.39 49.16
C GLU A 317 39.02 -14.49 49.59
N GLN A 318 38.85 -15.72 49.11
CA GLN A 318 39.75 -16.84 49.38
C GLN A 318 41.16 -16.53 48.87
N MET A 319 41.25 -15.94 47.67
CA MET A 319 42.54 -15.60 47.08
C MET A 319 43.24 -14.47 47.87
N ALA A 320 42.46 -13.44 48.30
CA ALA A 320 42.98 -12.36 49.13
C ALA A 320 43.47 -12.87 50.50
N ALA A 321 42.73 -13.80 51.11
CA ALA A 321 43.15 -14.44 52.35
C ALA A 321 44.42 -15.26 52.18
N ARG A 322 44.56 -15.99 51.07
CA ARG A 322 45.77 -16.73 50.75
C ARG A 322 46.97 -15.81 50.55
N LEU A 323 46.81 -14.72 49.81
CA LEU A 323 47.85 -13.71 49.65
C LEU A 323 48.29 -13.15 51.00
N THR A 324 47.38 -12.79 51.89
CA THR A 324 47.68 -12.32 53.23
C THR A 324 48.48 -13.39 54.04
N GLN A 325 48.07 -14.66 53.92
CA GLN A 325 48.79 -15.78 54.60
C GLN A 325 50.22 -15.92 54.10
N VAL A 326 50.46 -15.88 52.79
CA VAL A 326 51.80 -16.00 52.18
C VAL A 326 52.64 -14.79 52.53
N GLN A 327 52.08 -13.57 52.51
CA GLN A 327 52.76 -12.35 52.99
C GLN A 327 53.17 -12.46 54.46
N GLY A 328 52.35 -13.01 55.33
CA GLY A 328 52.68 -13.29 56.71
C GLY A 328 53.85 -14.28 56.85
N ARG A 329 53.91 -15.33 56.01
CA ARG A 329 55.04 -16.26 55.96
C ARG A 329 56.32 -15.60 55.47
N LEU A 330 56.24 -14.72 54.53
CA LEU A 330 57.37 -13.93 54.05
C LEU A 330 57.97 -13.10 55.20
N TYR A 331 57.11 -12.34 55.93
CA TYR A 331 57.57 -11.55 57.09
C TYR A 331 58.23 -12.39 58.14
N ALA A 332 57.72 -13.59 58.41
CA ALA A 332 58.27 -14.52 59.42
C ALA A 332 59.64 -15.10 59.02
N ASN A 333 59.92 -15.16 57.68
CA ASN A 333 61.16 -15.70 57.13
C ASN A 333 62.19 -14.65 56.72
N LEU A 334 61.87 -13.38 56.80
CA LEU A 334 62.80 -12.30 56.51
C LEU A 334 64.10 -12.41 57.30
N GLY A 335 65.23 -12.58 56.62
CA GLY A 335 66.57 -12.67 57.25
C GLY A 335 66.93 -14.10 57.71
N ARG A 336 66.13 -15.14 57.54
CA ARG A 336 66.42 -16.51 57.91
C ARG A 336 66.93 -17.37 56.77
N ASP A 337 66.25 -17.35 55.65
CA ASP A 337 66.62 -18.17 54.48
C ASP A 337 66.34 -17.36 53.19
N HIS A 338 67.39 -17.15 52.40
CA HIS A 338 67.30 -16.38 51.13
C HIS A 338 66.53 -17.12 50.04
N GLU A 339 66.65 -18.45 49.98
CA GLU A 339 65.98 -19.22 48.94
C GLU A 339 64.44 -19.31 49.18
N VAL A 340 64.04 -19.52 50.44
CA VAL A 340 62.65 -19.54 50.83
C VAL A 340 62.03 -18.15 50.66
N THR A 341 62.74 -17.08 50.96
CA THR A 341 62.31 -15.70 50.77
C THR A 341 62.06 -15.42 49.28
N ALA A 342 62.98 -15.82 48.37
CA ALA A 342 62.84 -15.63 46.96
C ALA A 342 61.63 -16.39 46.38
N ARG A 343 61.40 -17.61 46.82
CA ARG A 343 60.22 -18.41 46.42
C ARG A 343 58.90 -17.77 46.90
N LEU A 344 58.83 -17.33 48.13
CA LEU A 344 57.66 -16.63 48.68
C LEU A 344 57.34 -15.33 47.92
N VAL A 345 58.38 -14.55 47.58
CA VAL A 345 58.20 -13.33 46.73
C VAL A 345 57.59 -13.67 45.35
N GLU A 346 58.05 -14.73 44.73
CA GLU A 346 57.50 -15.16 43.42
C GLU A 346 56.05 -15.69 43.59
N GLU A 347 55.76 -16.45 44.66
CA GLU A 347 54.37 -16.89 44.95
C GLU A 347 53.45 -15.70 45.18
N ILE A 348 53.90 -14.66 45.93
CA ILE A 348 53.14 -13.42 46.17
C ILE A 348 52.85 -12.73 44.81
N ARG A 349 53.84 -12.57 43.97
CA ARG A 349 53.68 -11.95 42.65
C ARG A 349 52.65 -12.68 41.78
N GLY A 350 52.67 -14.03 41.77
CA GLY A 350 51.68 -14.83 41.08
C GLY A 350 50.26 -14.62 41.67
N LEU A 351 50.12 -14.64 43.01
CA LEU A 351 48.82 -14.42 43.66
C LEU A 351 48.26 -13.01 43.45
N GLU A 352 49.13 -11.99 43.41
CA GLU A 352 48.74 -10.60 43.08
C GLU A 352 48.27 -10.45 41.67
N ALA A 353 48.90 -11.11 40.70
CA ALA A 353 48.44 -11.13 39.30
C ALA A 353 47.09 -11.85 39.16
N ASP A 354 46.92 -12.99 39.83
CA ASP A 354 45.66 -13.73 39.81
C ASP A 354 44.54 -12.94 40.48
N LEU A 355 44.81 -12.21 41.58
CA LEU A 355 43.84 -11.36 42.28
C LEU A 355 43.45 -10.19 41.37
N ALA A 356 44.38 -9.54 40.69
CA ALA A 356 44.08 -8.46 39.75
C ALA A 356 43.21 -8.92 38.57
N ASP A 357 43.40 -10.13 38.04
CA ASP A 357 42.55 -10.71 36.99
C ASP A 357 41.13 -10.95 37.52
N ARG A 358 40.99 -11.44 38.77
CA ARG A 358 39.69 -11.66 39.40
C ARG A 358 39.01 -10.34 39.67
N ASP A 359 39.71 -9.32 40.15
CA ASP A 359 39.16 -7.97 40.39
C ASP A 359 38.65 -7.34 39.08
N ALA A 360 39.38 -7.49 37.98
CA ALA A 360 38.95 -7.04 36.66
C ALA A 360 37.64 -7.75 36.19
N ARG A 361 37.55 -9.07 36.47
CA ARG A 361 36.29 -9.82 36.15
C ARG A 361 35.10 -9.40 37.01
N ILE A 362 35.35 -9.02 38.25
CA ILE A 362 34.29 -8.49 39.15
C ILE A 362 33.83 -7.10 38.72
N GLU A 363 34.74 -6.27 38.18
CA GLU A 363 34.38 -4.98 37.60
C GLU A 363 33.41 -5.13 36.41
N HIS A 364 33.50 -6.19 35.63
CA HIS A 364 32.57 -6.54 34.56
C HIS A 364 31.17 -6.98 35.02
N LEU A 365 30.93 -7.17 36.33
CA LEU A 365 29.60 -7.34 36.90
C LEU A 365 28.76 -6.07 36.83
N THR A 366 29.37 -4.92 36.63
CA THR A 366 28.65 -3.68 36.34
C THR A 366 28.49 -3.52 34.83
N VAL A 367 27.26 -3.69 34.35
CA VAL A 367 26.90 -3.52 32.94
C VAL A 367 26.77 -2.03 32.66
N ARG A 368 27.51 -1.53 31.65
CA ARG A 368 27.57 -0.11 31.30
C ARG A 368 27.05 0.15 29.90
N ALA A 369 26.58 1.37 29.64
CA ALA A 369 26.23 1.82 28.29
C ALA A 369 27.49 2.01 27.43
N GLU A 370 27.49 1.51 26.21
CA GLU A 370 28.57 1.75 25.24
C GLU A 370 28.35 3.03 24.42
N VAL A 371 27.09 3.45 24.25
CA VAL A 371 26.69 4.61 23.45
C VAL A 371 25.74 5.51 24.22
N ALA A 372 25.72 6.80 23.86
CA ALA A 372 24.72 7.73 24.37
C ALA A 372 23.36 7.48 23.70
N GLY A 373 22.28 7.63 24.46
CA GLY A 373 20.94 7.48 23.91
C GLY A 373 19.89 7.24 24.98
N ARG A 374 18.72 6.79 24.55
CA ARG A 374 17.61 6.42 25.42
C ARG A 374 17.66 4.94 25.76
N LEU A 375 17.70 4.60 27.05
CA LEU A 375 17.64 3.20 27.51
C LEU A 375 16.24 2.61 27.30
N VAL A 376 16.18 1.39 26.76
CA VAL A 376 14.96 0.59 26.63
C VAL A 376 15.19 -0.75 27.31
N LEU A 377 14.39 -1.04 28.33
CA LEU A 377 14.40 -2.27 29.12
C LEU A 377 13.12 -3.06 28.84
N PRO A 378 13.10 -4.00 27.87
CA PRO A 378 11.88 -4.70 27.45
C PRO A 378 11.17 -5.46 28.58
N TRP A 379 11.93 -5.89 29.61
CA TRP A 379 11.44 -6.68 30.73
C TRP A 379 11.90 -6.08 32.08
N ALA A 380 11.80 -4.77 32.24
CA ALA A 380 12.32 -4.06 33.42
C ALA A 380 11.84 -4.66 34.76
N ALA A 381 10.58 -5.11 34.82
CA ALA A 381 10.00 -5.71 36.03
C ALA A 381 10.54 -7.10 36.35
N ASP A 382 10.95 -7.86 35.35
CA ASP A 382 11.38 -9.28 35.49
C ASP A 382 12.90 -9.44 35.56
N LEU A 383 13.66 -8.33 35.41
CA LEU A 383 15.11 -8.36 35.45
C LEU A 383 15.70 -8.63 36.84
N PRO A 384 15.24 -8.01 37.93
CA PRO A 384 15.81 -8.22 39.28
C PRO A 384 15.71 -9.72 39.67
N GLY A 385 16.83 -10.28 40.14
CA GLY A 385 16.93 -11.71 40.49
C GLY A 385 17.08 -12.69 39.33
N ARG A 386 16.97 -12.24 38.10
CA ARG A 386 17.16 -13.09 36.90
C ARG A 386 18.65 -13.38 36.68
N HIS A 387 18.96 -14.65 36.34
CA HIS A 387 20.29 -15.00 35.85
C HIS A 387 20.43 -14.57 34.39
N VAL A 388 21.54 -13.87 34.06
CA VAL A 388 21.87 -13.42 32.71
C VAL A 388 23.24 -13.96 32.30
N GLY A 389 23.31 -14.49 31.07
CA GLY A 389 24.52 -15.06 30.53
C GLY A 389 25.42 -14.00 29.87
N ARG A 390 26.70 -14.29 29.76
CA ARG A 390 27.65 -13.46 29.01
C ARG A 390 27.18 -13.27 27.57
N GLY A 391 27.10 -12.01 27.10
CA GLY A 391 26.70 -11.67 25.74
C GLY A 391 25.20 -11.71 25.47
N GLU A 392 24.37 -12.10 26.45
CA GLU A 392 22.90 -12.00 26.35
C GLU A 392 22.48 -10.54 26.27
N VAL A 393 21.48 -10.22 25.42
CA VAL A 393 20.98 -8.87 25.30
C VAL A 393 19.97 -8.59 26.41
N VAL A 394 20.32 -7.72 27.35
CA VAL A 394 19.48 -7.37 28.50
C VAL A 394 18.74 -6.05 28.33
N ALA A 395 19.27 -5.16 27.49
CA ALA A 395 18.69 -3.86 27.22
C ALA A 395 19.13 -3.33 25.83
N TYR A 396 18.52 -2.24 25.43
CA TYR A 396 18.91 -1.49 24.23
C TYR A 396 19.11 -0.04 24.57
N VAL A 397 20.11 0.60 23.96
CA VAL A 397 20.27 2.06 24.03
C VAL A 397 19.98 2.59 22.63
N LEU A 398 18.87 3.32 22.48
CA LEU A 398 18.51 3.97 21.22
C LEU A 398 19.33 5.25 21.09
N PRO A 399 20.31 5.31 20.16
CA PRO A 399 21.14 6.50 20.00
C PRO A 399 20.29 7.68 19.52
N ASP A 400 20.67 8.88 19.95
CA ASP A 400 20.06 10.12 19.46
C ASP A 400 20.59 10.37 18.04
N GLY A 401 19.76 10.20 17.02
CA GLY A 401 20.11 10.40 15.63
C GLY A 401 19.19 9.71 14.65
N ASP A 402 19.54 9.74 13.37
CA ASP A 402 18.77 9.12 12.32
C ASP A 402 18.73 7.60 12.46
N ALA A 403 17.53 7.04 12.49
CA ALA A 403 17.34 5.61 12.53
C ALA A 403 17.85 4.97 11.23
N ARG A 404 18.73 3.99 11.34
CA ARG A 404 19.14 3.19 10.18
C ARG A 404 18.11 2.12 9.91
N VAL A 405 17.64 2.06 8.66
CA VAL A 405 16.69 1.04 8.21
C VAL A 405 17.42 0.08 7.27
N ARG A 406 17.31 -1.21 7.55
CA ARG A 406 17.84 -2.27 6.68
C ARG A 406 16.67 -2.88 5.94
N ALA A 407 16.61 -2.69 4.62
CA ALA A 407 15.60 -3.26 3.75
C ALA A 407 16.19 -4.43 2.96
N VAL A 408 15.37 -5.45 2.73
CA VAL A 408 15.70 -6.57 1.85
C VAL A 408 14.92 -6.38 0.55
N VAL A 409 15.63 -6.13 -0.54
CA VAL A 409 15.07 -5.93 -1.88
C VAL A 409 15.31 -7.18 -2.70
N ASP A 410 14.31 -7.61 -3.48
CA ASP A 410 14.46 -8.76 -4.38
C ASP A 410 15.56 -8.49 -5.42
N GLN A 411 16.31 -9.53 -5.77
CA GLN A 411 17.43 -9.44 -6.71
C GLN A 411 16.98 -8.91 -8.09
N ALA A 412 15.75 -9.21 -8.49
CA ALA A 412 15.16 -8.71 -9.74
C ALA A 412 15.00 -7.18 -9.76
N ASP A 413 14.79 -6.56 -8.60
CA ASP A 413 14.50 -5.11 -8.46
C ASP A 413 15.75 -4.29 -8.08
N ILE A 414 16.85 -4.94 -7.71
CA ILE A 414 18.08 -4.26 -7.26
C ILE A 414 18.63 -3.28 -8.31
N GLY A 415 18.69 -3.69 -9.58
CA GLY A 415 19.22 -2.86 -10.67
C GLY A 415 18.43 -1.55 -10.86
N GLN A 416 17.12 -1.62 -10.74
CA GLN A 416 16.24 -0.47 -10.89
C GLN A 416 16.25 0.42 -9.63
N THR A 417 16.32 -0.20 -8.46
CA THR A 417 16.35 0.51 -7.17
C THR A 417 17.63 1.34 -7.03
N LEU A 418 18.79 0.77 -7.34
CA LEU A 418 20.09 1.47 -7.23
C LEU A 418 20.26 2.59 -8.27
N ALA A 419 19.72 2.42 -9.49
CA ALA A 419 19.86 3.41 -10.56
C ALA A 419 18.88 4.59 -10.45
N GLY A 420 17.77 4.42 -9.73
CA GLY A 420 16.64 5.36 -9.72
C GLY A 420 16.16 5.82 -8.35
N LEU A 421 16.87 5.53 -7.26
CA LEU A 421 16.42 5.87 -5.90
C LEU A 421 16.33 7.39 -5.72
N ARG A 422 15.10 7.92 -5.65
CA ARG A 422 14.81 9.34 -5.41
C ARG A 422 14.36 9.64 -3.99
N GLY A 423 13.90 8.63 -3.27
CA GLY A 423 13.44 8.75 -1.88
C GLY A 423 13.05 7.40 -1.32
N VAL A 424 13.08 7.31 0.00
CA VAL A 424 12.63 6.14 0.77
C VAL A 424 11.58 6.63 1.74
N GLU A 425 10.40 6.01 1.71
CA GLU A 425 9.34 6.25 2.68
C GLU A 425 9.22 5.00 3.57
N VAL A 426 9.25 5.18 4.88
CA VAL A 426 9.08 4.12 5.89
C VAL A 426 7.69 4.28 6.50
N TRP A 427 6.92 3.19 6.53
CA TRP A 427 5.52 3.18 7.03
C TRP A 427 5.41 2.49 8.37
#